data_05a65004be4e7d7d01e38a29459b3d8f
#
_entry.id   05a65004be4e7d7d01e38a29459b3d8f
#
_cell.length_a   1.000
_cell.length_b   1.000
_cell.length_c   1.000
_cell.angle_alpha   90.00
_cell.angle_beta   90.00
_cell.angle_gamma   90.00
#
_symmetry.space_group_name_H-M   'P 1'
#
loop_
_entity.id
_entity.type
_entity.pdbx_description
1 polymer ?
#
loop_
_entity_poly.entity_id
_entity_poly.type
_entity_poly.pdbx_seq_one_letter_code
_entity_poly.pdbx_strand_id
1 'polypeptide(L)'
;GYLDMRNFAETGITAVYKETNFSEESLIRSLTLDVNSGHQRSISGINGGAMAWISLNLDLKDFSSIDIFCECILSPGKDFVEARDYPDSPFIRRLGGYTLNMRYSAPRQKTFIPFIKIESSSGGYKFDNPSNSKRGEGWGFNIGANIKPSNDLDLNLALIRYDEYKNWVK
;
A
#
# COMPACT_ATOMS: atom_id res chain seq x y z
N GLY A 1 -2.52 24.56 17.30
CA GLY A 1 -1.21 24.69 16.67
C GLY A 1 -0.99 23.51 15.74
N TYR A 2 -0.65 23.76 14.51
CA TYR A 2 -0.23 22.73 13.57
C TYR A 2 0.99 22.02 14.16
N LEU A 3 0.87 20.74 14.49
CA LEU A 3 2.02 19.88 14.67
C LEU A 3 2.66 19.75 13.28
N ASP A 4 3.65 20.56 13.06
CA ASP A 4 4.37 20.61 11.81
C ASP A 4 5.07 19.27 11.61
N MET A 5 4.78 18.59 10.51
CA MET A 5 5.45 17.34 10.10
C MET A 5 6.97 17.48 10.01
N ARG A 6 7.50 18.71 10.04
CA ARG A 6 8.93 19.03 10.08
C ARG A 6 9.68 18.58 11.34
N ASN A 7 8.95 18.14 12.37
CA ASN A 7 9.54 17.69 13.63
C ASN A 7 9.79 16.18 13.71
N PHE A 8 9.76 15.48 12.58
CA PHE A 8 10.07 14.06 12.50
C PHE A 8 11.41 13.83 11.80
N ALA A 9 12.21 12.96 12.39
CA ALA A 9 13.30 12.30 11.71
C ALA A 9 12.81 10.93 11.20
N GLU A 10 13.06 10.68 9.93
CA GLU A 10 12.85 9.36 9.32
C GLU A 10 14.21 8.78 8.96
N THR A 11 14.41 7.53 9.37
CA THR A 11 15.58 6.75 8.99
C THR A 11 15.11 5.49 8.30
N GLY A 12 15.70 5.16 7.17
CA GLY A 12 15.24 4.01 6.39
C GLY A 12 16.34 3.43 5.52
N ILE A 13 16.02 2.27 4.97
CA ILE A 13 16.83 1.55 4.00
C ILE A 13 15.95 1.26 2.79
N THR A 14 16.50 1.52 1.62
CA THR A 14 15.90 1.15 0.33
C THR A 14 16.85 0.23 -0.40
N ALA A 15 16.34 -0.89 -0.91
CA ALA A 15 17.06 -1.79 -1.78
C ALA A 15 16.23 -2.07 -3.03
N VAL A 16 16.85 -1.97 -4.19
CA VAL A 16 16.22 -2.24 -5.48
C VAL A 16 17.01 -3.32 -6.20
N TYR A 17 16.33 -4.40 -6.56
CA TYR A 17 16.88 -5.46 -7.40
C TYR A 17 16.15 -5.48 -8.74
N LYS A 18 16.91 -5.53 -9.82
CA LYS A 18 16.37 -5.64 -11.19
C LYS A 18 17.05 -6.80 -11.90
N GLU A 19 16.25 -7.63 -12.56
CA GLU A 19 16.70 -8.73 -13.38
C GLU A 19 16.00 -8.69 -14.74
N THR A 20 16.75 -8.80 -15.81
CA THR A 20 16.24 -8.81 -17.19
C THR A 20 16.84 -9.96 -18.01
N ASN A 21 17.74 -10.72 -17.40
CA ASN A 21 18.46 -11.78 -18.09
C ASN A 21 17.89 -13.16 -17.79
N PHE A 22 16.64 -13.37 -18.21
CA PHE A 22 15.95 -14.66 -18.06
C PHE A 22 16.20 -15.57 -19.27
N SER A 23 16.18 -16.90 -19.03
CA SER A 23 16.31 -17.89 -20.08
C SER A 23 15.20 -17.75 -21.13
N GLU A 24 15.44 -18.25 -22.35
CA GLU A 24 14.44 -18.21 -23.44
C GLU A 24 13.14 -18.95 -23.06
N GLU A 25 13.23 -20.01 -22.26
CA GLU A 25 12.10 -20.80 -21.79
C GLU A 25 11.30 -20.14 -20.66
N SER A 26 11.87 -19.13 -20.00
CA SER A 26 11.18 -18.39 -18.94
C SER A 26 9.98 -17.62 -19.49
N LEU A 27 8.88 -17.59 -18.76
CA LEU A 27 7.74 -16.71 -19.05
C LEU A 27 8.02 -15.25 -18.66
N ILE A 28 9.01 -15.01 -17.79
CA ILE A 28 9.37 -13.68 -17.27
C ILE A 28 10.32 -13.01 -18.27
N ARG A 29 10.04 -11.75 -18.57
CA ARG A 29 10.89 -10.85 -19.37
C ARG A 29 11.75 -9.97 -18.49
N SER A 30 11.14 -9.40 -17.44
CA SER A 30 11.84 -8.58 -16.46
C SER A 30 11.20 -8.68 -15.08
N LEU A 31 12.01 -8.49 -14.06
CA LEU A 31 11.61 -8.44 -12.67
C LEU A 31 12.24 -7.21 -12.02
N THR A 32 11.41 -6.46 -11.27
CA THR A 32 11.89 -5.42 -10.38
C THR A 32 11.33 -5.69 -8.99
N LEU A 33 12.22 -5.76 -8.00
CA LEU A 33 11.89 -5.91 -6.59
C LEU A 33 12.42 -4.69 -5.85
N ASP A 34 11.52 -3.92 -5.26
CA ASP A 34 11.83 -2.81 -4.37
C ASP A 34 11.49 -3.20 -2.92
N VAL A 35 12.45 -3.05 -2.03
CA VAL A 35 12.28 -3.29 -0.60
C VAL A 35 12.65 -2.02 0.15
N ASN A 36 11.74 -1.55 0.95
CA ASN A 36 11.94 -0.34 1.75
C ASN A 36 11.56 -0.62 3.20
N SER A 37 12.30 -0.03 4.12
CA SER A 37 11.98 -0.04 5.55
C SER A 37 12.32 1.30 6.13
N GLY A 38 11.41 1.85 6.93
CA GLY A 38 11.57 3.14 7.58
C GLY A 38 11.13 3.12 9.03
N HIS A 39 11.80 3.91 9.84
CA HIS A 39 11.45 4.19 11.23
C HIS A 39 11.29 5.70 11.41
N GLN A 40 10.17 6.08 11.99
CA GLN A 40 9.85 7.49 12.27
C GLN A 40 9.99 7.79 13.76
N ARG A 41 10.63 8.91 14.07
CA ARG A 41 10.77 9.41 15.43
C ARG A 41 10.62 10.92 15.45
N SER A 42 9.84 11.44 16.40
CA SER A 42 9.81 12.90 16.59
C SER A 42 11.12 13.42 17.20
N ILE A 43 11.42 14.71 17.00
CA ILE A 43 12.56 15.36 17.65
C ILE A 43 12.42 15.33 19.19
N SER A 44 11.19 15.32 19.69
CA SER A 44 10.91 15.15 21.13
C SER A 44 11.06 13.71 21.64
N GLY A 45 11.49 12.79 20.77
CA GLY A 45 11.78 11.38 21.14
C GLY A 45 10.58 10.43 21.07
N ILE A 46 9.43 10.89 20.59
CA ILE A 46 8.24 10.03 20.49
C ILE A 46 8.40 9.06 19.31
N ASN A 47 8.18 7.78 19.56
CA ASN A 47 8.26 6.74 18.55
C ASN A 47 7.05 6.79 17.62
N GLY A 48 7.25 7.08 16.33
CA GLY A 48 6.25 7.04 15.27
C GLY A 48 6.02 5.65 14.69
N GLY A 49 6.83 4.67 15.07
CA GLY A 49 6.75 3.30 14.59
C GLY A 49 7.70 3.00 13.43
N ALA A 50 7.74 1.73 13.05
CA ALA A 50 8.49 1.26 11.91
C ALA A 50 7.56 0.57 10.91
N MET A 51 7.81 0.81 9.62
CA MET A 51 7.09 0.17 8.53
C MET A 51 8.07 -0.35 7.48
N ALA A 52 7.63 -1.35 6.75
CA ALA A 52 8.33 -1.83 5.56
C ALA A 52 7.33 -2.01 4.45
N TRP A 53 7.77 -1.79 3.22
CA TRP A 53 7.00 -2.14 2.04
C TRP A 53 7.87 -2.83 1.01
N ILE A 54 7.23 -3.75 0.31
CA ILE A 54 7.82 -4.53 -0.75
C ILE A 54 6.97 -4.33 -1.99
N SER A 55 7.60 -3.98 -3.08
CA SER A 55 6.96 -3.90 -4.40
C SER A 55 7.66 -4.87 -5.34
N LEU A 56 6.90 -5.76 -5.96
CA LEU A 56 7.37 -6.68 -6.99
C LEU A 56 6.61 -6.36 -8.28
N ASN A 57 7.36 -6.06 -9.33
CA ASN A 57 6.85 -5.90 -10.67
C ASN A 57 7.46 -6.98 -11.57
N LEU A 58 6.58 -7.74 -12.22
CA LEU A 58 6.94 -8.77 -13.20
C LEU A 58 6.36 -8.41 -14.55
N ASP A 59 7.22 -8.22 -15.54
CA ASP A 59 6.80 -8.19 -16.94
C ASP A 59 6.94 -9.58 -17.54
N LEU A 60 5.91 -10.04 -18.21
CA LEU A 60 5.90 -11.33 -18.88
C LEU A 60 6.24 -11.17 -20.38
N LYS A 61 6.65 -12.27 -21.01
CA LYS A 61 7.04 -12.26 -22.44
C LYS A 61 5.87 -12.02 -23.38
N ASP A 62 4.66 -12.31 -22.95
CA ASP A 62 3.43 -12.00 -23.67
C ASP A 62 2.98 -10.52 -23.53
N PHE A 63 3.81 -9.69 -22.86
CA PHE A 63 3.55 -8.28 -22.54
C PHE A 63 2.44 -8.05 -21.51
N SER A 64 2.02 -9.08 -20.79
CA SER A 64 1.26 -8.90 -19.57
C SER A 64 2.16 -8.50 -18.39
N SER A 65 1.58 -8.00 -17.30
CA SER A 65 2.31 -7.66 -16.08
C SER A 65 1.59 -8.11 -14.82
N ILE A 66 2.39 -8.39 -13.79
CA ILE A 66 1.93 -8.67 -12.43
C ILE A 66 2.63 -7.69 -11.51
N ASP A 67 1.83 -6.91 -10.79
CA ASP A 67 2.31 -5.99 -9.75
C ASP A 67 1.84 -6.49 -8.40
N ILE A 68 2.74 -6.62 -7.44
CA ILE A 68 2.44 -6.98 -6.07
C ILE A 68 3.04 -5.92 -5.16
N PHE A 69 2.22 -5.33 -4.31
CA PHE A 69 2.65 -4.38 -3.29
C PHE A 69 2.18 -4.87 -1.93
N CYS A 70 3.10 -4.93 -1.00
CA CYS A 70 2.81 -5.26 0.39
C CYS A 70 3.45 -4.21 1.30
N GLU A 71 2.64 -3.59 2.14
CA GLU A 71 3.08 -2.73 3.23
C GLU A 71 2.80 -3.41 4.55
N CYS A 72 3.77 -3.41 5.45
CA CYS A 72 3.66 -3.99 6.79
C CYS A 72 4.08 -2.97 7.84
N ILE A 73 3.28 -2.83 8.89
CA ILE A 73 3.66 -2.08 10.08
C ILE A 73 4.44 -3.02 10.98
N LEU A 74 5.78 -2.86 11.02
CA LEU A 74 6.71 -3.72 11.75
C LEU A 74 6.66 -3.49 13.26
N SER A 75 6.53 -2.23 13.67
CA SER A 75 6.34 -1.88 15.07
C SER A 75 5.26 -0.83 15.24
N PRO A 76 4.39 -0.99 16.25
CA PRO A 76 3.39 0.02 16.57
C PRO A 76 4.07 1.35 16.92
N GLY A 77 3.48 2.43 16.42
CA GLY A 77 3.90 3.79 16.72
C GLY A 77 2.75 4.65 17.21
N LYS A 78 3.06 5.89 17.55
CA LYS A 78 2.05 6.89 17.85
C LYS A 78 1.76 7.70 16.58
N ASP A 79 0.50 7.78 16.19
CA ASP A 79 0.09 8.66 15.10
C ASP A 79 -0.24 10.04 15.64
N PHE A 80 0.47 11.05 15.10
CA PHE A 80 0.29 12.43 15.53
C PHE A 80 -0.62 13.22 14.59
N VAL A 81 -0.87 12.71 13.40
CA VAL A 81 -1.66 13.41 12.39
C VAL A 81 -3.15 13.34 12.73
N GLU A 82 -3.61 12.18 13.12
CA GLU A 82 -5.02 11.98 13.49
C GLU A 82 -5.35 12.45 14.91
N ALA A 83 -4.35 12.52 15.80
CA ALA A 83 -4.52 13.10 17.15
C ALA A 83 -4.90 14.60 17.14
N ARG A 84 -4.78 15.28 16.00
CA ARG A 84 -5.20 16.68 15.84
C ARG A 84 -6.67 16.91 16.07
N ASP A 85 -7.51 15.96 15.68
CA ASP A 85 -8.97 16.08 15.78
C ASP A 85 -9.47 15.76 17.20
N TYR A 86 -8.55 15.31 18.08
CA TYR A 86 -8.83 14.94 19.45
C TYR A 86 -7.74 15.47 20.39
N PRO A 87 -7.69 16.80 20.63
CA PRO A 87 -6.61 17.43 21.40
C PRO A 87 -6.49 16.93 22.83
N ASP A 88 -7.58 16.43 23.40
CA ASP A 88 -7.63 15.88 24.76
C ASP A 88 -7.43 14.36 24.80
N SER A 89 -7.23 13.72 23.67
CA SER A 89 -7.03 12.27 23.59
C SER A 89 -5.55 11.92 23.70
N PRO A 90 -5.20 10.91 24.48
CA PRO A 90 -3.87 10.32 24.40
C PRO A 90 -3.66 9.79 22.98
N PHE A 91 -2.46 9.93 22.47
CA PHE A 91 -2.02 9.58 21.12
C PHE A 91 -2.68 8.34 20.53
N ILE A 92 -3.20 8.45 19.32
CA ILE A 92 -3.68 7.30 18.58
C ILE A 92 -2.52 6.33 18.36
N ARG A 93 -2.66 5.11 18.81
CA ARG A 93 -1.67 4.08 18.60
C ARG A 93 -1.96 3.34 17.30
N ARG A 94 -1.05 3.46 16.33
CA ARG A 94 -1.09 2.66 15.12
C ARG A 94 -0.84 1.19 15.48
N LEU A 95 -1.84 0.33 15.29
CA LEU A 95 -1.67 -1.11 15.48
C LEU A 95 -0.85 -1.69 14.33
N GLY A 96 -0.10 -2.77 14.62
CA GLY A 96 0.54 -3.54 13.57
C GLY A 96 -0.49 -4.07 12.57
N GLY A 97 -0.14 -4.08 11.30
CA GLY A 97 -1.02 -4.51 10.23
C GLY A 97 -0.28 -4.63 8.90
N TYR A 98 -1.03 -4.94 7.87
CA TYR A 98 -0.53 -5.01 6.51
C TYR A 98 -1.56 -4.48 5.51
N THR A 99 -1.05 -4.07 4.36
CA THR A 99 -1.83 -3.83 3.15
C THR A 99 -1.20 -4.62 2.02
N LEU A 100 -1.98 -5.44 1.33
CA LEU A 100 -1.57 -6.22 0.18
C LEU A 100 -2.39 -5.79 -1.03
N ASN A 101 -1.72 -5.44 -2.10
CA ASN A 101 -2.32 -5.16 -3.41
C ASN A 101 -1.67 -6.07 -4.44
N MET A 102 -2.50 -6.76 -5.21
CA MET A 102 -2.05 -7.57 -6.34
C MET A 102 -2.83 -7.15 -7.58
N ARG A 103 -2.11 -6.89 -8.66
CA ARG A 103 -2.70 -6.52 -9.95
C ARG A 103 -2.10 -7.38 -11.05
N TYR A 104 -2.96 -7.96 -11.86
CA TYR A 104 -2.61 -8.52 -13.15
C TYR A 104 -3.17 -7.60 -14.24
N SER A 105 -2.35 -7.27 -15.22
CA SER A 105 -2.74 -6.54 -16.43
C SER A 105 -2.44 -7.44 -17.63
N ALA A 106 -3.46 -7.69 -18.44
CA ALA A 106 -3.32 -8.51 -19.65
C ALA A 106 -2.38 -7.84 -20.67
N PRO A 107 -1.92 -8.58 -21.68
CA PRO A 107 -1.05 -8.05 -22.71
C PRO A 107 -1.57 -6.77 -23.32
N ARG A 108 -0.68 -5.81 -23.50
CA ARG A 108 -1.01 -4.48 -24.01
C ARG A 108 -1.39 -4.54 -25.47
N GLN A 109 -2.65 -4.67 -25.75
CA GLN A 109 -3.21 -4.43 -27.09
C GLN A 109 -3.36 -2.93 -27.31
N LYS A 110 -3.31 -2.46 -28.57
CA LYS A 110 -3.27 -1.02 -28.89
C LYS A 110 -4.40 -0.20 -28.27
N THR A 111 -5.58 -0.78 -28.10
CA THR A 111 -6.79 -0.06 -27.71
C THR A 111 -7.46 -0.59 -26.43
N PHE A 112 -7.08 -1.78 -25.93
CA PHE A 112 -7.78 -2.41 -24.82
C PHE A 112 -6.80 -3.17 -23.93
N ILE A 113 -6.79 -2.87 -22.62
CA ILE A 113 -5.92 -3.50 -21.63
C ILE A 113 -6.78 -3.92 -20.44
N PRO A 114 -7.28 -5.17 -20.40
CA PRO A 114 -8.00 -5.64 -19.23
C PRO A 114 -7.07 -5.85 -18.04
N PHE A 115 -7.62 -5.67 -16.85
CA PHE A 115 -6.89 -5.89 -15.60
C PHE A 115 -7.78 -6.47 -14.50
N ILE A 116 -7.15 -7.15 -13.56
CA ILE A 116 -7.75 -7.58 -12.29
C ILE A 116 -6.87 -7.07 -11.16
N LYS A 117 -7.47 -6.47 -10.13
CA LYS A 117 -6.80 -6.03 -8.91
C LYS A 117 -7.48 -6.65 -7.70
N ILE A 118 -6.69 -7.17 -6.78
CA ILE A 118 -7.13 -7.71 -5.50
C ILE A 118 -6.43 -6.90 -4.41
N GLU A 119 -7.18 -6.51 -3.41
CA GLU A 119 -6.70 -5.75 -2.25
C GLU A 119 -7.09 -6.48 -0.97
N SER A 120 -6.18 -6.51 -0.02
CA SER A 120 -6.45 -6.99 1.33
C SER A 120 -5.69 -6.13 2.33
N SER A 121 -6.32 -5.80 3.42
CA SER A 121 -5.70 -5.04 4.50
C SER A 121 -6.12 -5.58 5.85
N SER A 122 -5.22 -5.49 6.82
CA SER A 122 -5.50 -5.78 8.22
C SER A 122 -4.68 -4.83 9.07
N GLY A 123 -5.29 -4.29 10.10
CA GLY A 123 -4.69 -3.34 11.00
C GLY A 123 -5.59 -2.15 11.20
N GLY A 124 -5.14 -1.20 12.02
CA GLY A 124 -5.92 -0.02 12.30
C GLY A 124 -5.36 0.79 13.46
N TYR A 125 -6.09 1.81 13.82
CA TYR A 125 -5.76 2.66 14.96
C TYR A 125 -6.47 2.15 16.21
N LYS A 126 -5.73 2.09 17.31
CA LYS A 126 -6.30 1.85 18.62
C LYS A 126 -6.30 3.17 19.38
N PHE A 127 -7.49 3.66 19.73
CA PHE A 127 -7.61 4.64 20.80
C PHE A 127 -7.24 3.96 22.12
N ASP A 128 -6.57 4.66 23.03
CA ASP A 128 -6.17 4.11 24.34
C ASP A 128 -7.35 3.76 25.26
N ASN A 129 -8.51 3.52 24.70
CA ASN A 129 -9.67 3.02 25.42
C ASN A 129 -9.77 1.49 25.21
N PRO A 130 -9.47 0.67 26.23
CA PRO A 130 -9.38 -0.77 26.10
C PRO A 130 -10.69 -1.47 25.67
N SER A 131 -11.83 -0.81 25.75
CA SER A 131 -13.12 -1.41 25.41
C SER A 131 -13.42 -1.52 23.91
N ASN A 132 -12.64 -0.89 23.01
CA ASN A 132 -12.97 -0.80 21.60
C ASN A 132 -11.82 -1.15 20.64
N SER A 133 -11.08 -2.19 20.95
CA SER A 133 -9.85 -2.57 20.24
C SER A 133 -10.06 -3.67 19.18
N LYS A 134 -11.03 -3.54 18.30
CA LYS A 134 -11.11 -4.44 17.15
C LYS A 134 -10.18 -3.96 16.05
N ARG A 135 -9.42 -4.90 15.48
CA ARG A 135 -8.59 -4.71 14.30
C ARG A 135 -9.49 -4.43 13.10
N GLY A 136 -9.19 -3.39 12.32
CA GLY A 136 -9.84 -3.18 11.03
C GLY A 136 -9.33 -4.22 10.03
N GLU A 137 -10.22 -4.75 9.23
CA GLU A 137 -9.89 -5.66 8.13
C GLU A 137 -10.64 -5.19 6.89
N GLY A 138 -10.03 -5.32 5.75
CA GLY A 138 -10.64 -4.97 4.48
C GLY A 138 -10.16 -5.89 3.37
N TRP A 139 -11.02 -6.10 2.41
CA TRP A 139 -10.66 -6.75 1.17
C TRP A 139 -11.48 -6.17 0.02
N GLY A 140 -10.93 -6.23 -1.16
CA GLY A 140 -11.61 -5.73 -2.33
C GLY A 140 -11.10 -6.38 -3.60
N PHE A 141 -11.89 -6.28 -4.64
CA PHE A 141 -11.46 -6.59 -5.99
C PHE A 141 -11.93 -5.50 -6.96
N ASN A 142 -11.18 -5.38 -8.04
CA ASN A 142 -11.47 -4.46 -9.12
C ASN A 142 -11.14 -5.18 -10.42
N ILE A 143 -12.16 -5.33 -11.28
CA ILE A 143 -12.03 -5.92 -12.60
C ILE A 143 -12.40 -4.83 -13.60
N GLY A 144 -11.51 -4.58 -14.55
CA GLY A 144 -11.73 -3.49 -15.49
C GLY A 144 -10.87 -3.57 -16.73
N ALA A 145 -10.91 -2.49 -17.48
CA ALA A 145 -10.07 -2.30 -18.65
C ALA A 145 -9.70 -0.82 -18.82
N ASN A 146 -8.47 -0.57 -19.26
CA ASN A 146 -8.06 0.69 -19.83
C ASN A 146 -8.30 0.63 -21.35
N ILE A 147 -9.05 1.58 -21.87
CA ILE A 147 -9.45 1.63 -23.29
C ILE A 147 -8.90 2.93 -23.88
N LYS A 148 -8.12 2.82 -24.94
CA LYS A 148 -7.57 3.98 -25.68
C LYS A 148 -8.11 4.00 -27.10
N PRO A 149 -9.30 4.56 -27.33
CA PRO A 149 -9.90 4.63 -28.65
C PRO A 149 -9.12 5.54 -29.61
N SER A 150 -8.44 6.55 -29.08
CA SER A 150 -7.57 7.47 -29.81
C SER A 150 -6.36 7.87 -28.95
N ASN A 151 -5.44 8.63 -29.53
CA ASN A 151 -4.28 9.16 -28.78
C ASN A 151 -4.67 10.15 -27.70
N ASP A 152 -5.80 10.83 -27.84
CA ASP A 152 -6.26 11.91 -26.98
C ASP A 152 -7.31 11.45 -25.95
N LEU A 153 -7.76 10.19 -26.01
CA LEU A 153 -8.81 9.67 -25.13
C LEU A 153 -8.35 8.40 -24.43
N ASP A 154 -8.32 8.45 -23.11
CA ASP A 154 -8.04 7.33 -22.22
C ASP A 154 -9.26 7.11 -21.30
N LEU A 155 -9.89 5.95 -21.41
CA LEU A 155 -11.04 5.56 -20.60
C LEU A 155 -10.65 4.44 -19.67
N ASN A 156 -10.98 4.58 -18.39
CA ASN A 156 -10.87 3.50 -17.40
C ASN A 156 -12.27 3.08 -16.98
N LEU A 157 -12.62 1.84 -17.33
CA LEU A 157 -13.87 1.23 -16.91
C LEU A 157 -13.57 0.12 -15.91
N ALA A 158 -14.22 0.16 -14.76
CA ALA A 158 -13.99 -0.84 -13.73
C ALA A 158 -15.26 -1.13 -12.93
N LEU A 159 -15.43 -2.42 -12.58
CA LEU A 159 -16.33 -2.88 -11.54
C LEU A 159 -15.51 -3.06 -10.27
N ILE A 160 -15.87 -2.29 -9.23
CA ILE A 160 -15.14 -2.28 -7.96
C ILE A 160 -16.10 -2.78 -6.87
N ARG A 161 -15.62 -3.75 -6.09
CA ARG A 161 -16.22 -4.11 -4.82
C ARG A 161 -15.17 -3.97 -3.73
N TYR A 162 -15.52 -3.26 -2.69
CA TYR A 162 -14.66 -3.07 -1.54
C TYR A 162 -15.49 -3.22 -0.27
N ASP A 163 -15.10 -4.18 0.57
CA ASP A 163 -15.68 -4.40 1.89
C ASP A 163 -14.62 -4.00 2.93
N GLU A 164 -14.85 -2.92 3.64
CA GLU A 164 -13.96 -2.42 4.67
C GLU A 164 -14.68 -2.35 6.01
N TYR A 165 -14.14 -3.04 6.99
CA TYR A 165 -14.56 -2.90 8.38
C TYR A 165 -13.64 -1.88 9.07
N LYS A 166 -13.96 -0.61 8.94
CA LYS A 166 -13.37 0.44 9.78
C LYS A 166 -14.18 0.52 11.06
N ASN A 167 -13.63 0.01 12.15
CA ASN A 167 -14.17 0.31 13.45
C ASN A 167 -13.71 1.72 13.86
N TRP A 168 -14.41 2.72 13.36
CA TRP A 168 -14.32 4.06 13.91
C TRP A 168 -14.99 4.04 15.28
N VAL A 169 -14.22 4.31 16.30
CA VAL A 169 -14.78 4.56 17.64
C VAL A 169 -15.41 5.95 17.60
N LYS A 170 -16.71 6.00 17.83
CA LYS A 170 -17.41 7.26 18.15
C LYS A 170 -17.12 7.64 19.59
#